data_a0774daade05baddc5c8361de6c21c91
#
_entry.id   a0774daade05baddc5c8361de6c21c91
#
_cell.length_a   1.000
_cell.length_b   1.000
_cell.length_c   1.000
_cell.angle_alpha   90.00
_cell.angle_beta   90.00
_cell.angle_gamma   90.00
#
_symmetry.space_group_name_H-M   'P 1'
#
loop_
_entity.id
_entity.type
_entity.pdbx_description
1 polymer ?
#
loop_
_entity_poly.entity_id
_entity_poly.type
_entity_poly.pdbx_seq_one_letter_code
_entity_poly.pdbx_strand_id
1 'polypeptide(L)'
;MSRIMEDKKMAKYRKLGRTASQRKALLRNQVTMLLQHGKIRTTEAKAKEIRKIAEGLIASAVKEKDNFEEVTIKAKIAKKDAEGKRVKEVVDGKKVTVYEEVEKTIKKDNPSRLHARRQMLKVLYPVTEVPTAAAGKKKNTKEVDLVDKLFTEIAPKYADRNGGYTRIVKIGQRKGDGALEVLLELV
;
A
#
# COMPACT_ATOMS: atom_id res chain seq x y z
N MET A 1 43.91 -23.79 -25.70
CA MET A 1 42.45 -23.58 -25.78
C MET A 1 41.91 -23.30 -24.39
N SER A 2 41.83 -22.03 -24.05
CA SER A 2 41.31 -21.58 -22.75
C SER A 2 39.79 -21.57 -22.83
N ARG A 3 39.13 -22.49 -22.10
CA ARG A 3 37.67 -22.43 -21.85
C ARG A 3 37.42 -21.26 -20.91
N ILE A 4 36.93 -20.16 -21.44
CA ILE A 4 36.35 -19.08 -20.68
C ILE A 4 35.13 -19.69 -19.94
N MET A 5 35.26 -19.90 -18.61
CA MET A 5 34.14 -20.20 -17.78
C MET A 5 33.22 -18.96 -17.77
N GLU A 6 32.13 -19.01 -18.54
CA GLU A 6 31.03 -18.08 -18.40
C GLU A 6 30.52 -18.21 -16.98
N ASP A 7 30.82 -17.23 -16.13
CA ASP A 7 30.21 -17.04 -14.84
C ASP A 7 28.69 -16.95 -15.03
N LYS A 8 28.01 -18.08 -14.91
CA LYS A 8 26.54 -18.12 -14.83
C LYS A 8 26.14 -17.21 -13.69
N LYS A 9 25.79 -15.97 -14.01
CA LYS A 9 25.19 -15.02 -13.07
C LYS A 9 24.03 -15.71 -12.37
N MET A 10 24.27 -16.26 -11.18
CA MET A 10 23.22 -16.90 -10.38
C MET A 10 22.11 -15.90 -10.10
N ALA A 11 20.88 -16.27 -10.41
CA ALA A 11 19.73 -15.41 -10.18
C ALA A 11 19.64 -15.00 -8.70
N LYS A 12 19.72 -13.70 -8.43
CA LYS A 12 19.68 -13.14 -7.06
C LYS A 12 18.34 -13.36 -6.32
N TYR A 13 17.36 -13.98 -6.99
CA TYR A 13 16.01 -14.17 -6.44
C TYR A 13 15.46 -15.57 -6.73
N ARG A 14 14.55 -16.05 -5.88
CA ARG A 14 13.88 -17.33 -6.07
C ARG A 14 12.79 -17.22 -7.13
N LYS A 15 12.74 -18.19 -8.05
CA LYS A 15 11.68 -18.27 -9.07
C LYS A 15 10.33 -18.70 -8.48
N LEU A 16 10.32 -19.41 -7.35
CA LEU A 16 9.12 -19.91 -6.65
C LEU A 16 8.23 -20.83 -7.50
N GLY A 17 8.84 -21.56 -8.46
CA GLY A 17 8.11 -22.44 -9.38
C GLY A 17 7.13 -21.71 -10.30
N ARG A 18 7.38 -20.43 -10.64
CA ARG A 18 6.43 -19.58 -11.38
C ARG A 18 7.10 -18.85 -12.53
N THR A 19 6.31 -18.48 -13.53
CA THR A 19 6.72 -17.54 -14.58
C THR A 19 6.98 -16.16 -13.97
N ALA A 20 7.68 -15.29 -14.69
CA ALA A 20 8.03 -13.95 -14.19
C ALA A 20 6.78 -13.12 -13.81
N SER A 21 5.72 -13.17 -14.64
CA SER A 21 4.46 -12.46 -14.39
C SER A 21 3.73 -13.02 -13.17
N GLN A 22 3.58 -14.34 -13.08
CA GLN A 22 2.93 -15.00 -11.94
C GLN A 22 3.69 -14.76 -10.64
N ARG A 23 5.03 -14.80 -10.66
CA ARG A 23 5.86 -14.48 -9.50
C ARG A 23 5.66 -13.03 -9.05
N LYS A 24 5.66 -12.09 -10.00
CA LYS A 24 5.42 -10.67 -9.71
C LYS A 24 4.05 -10.45 -9.06
N ALA A 25 2.99 -11.06 -9.61
CA ALA A 25 1.65 -10.97 -9.06
C ALA A 25 1.55 -11.55 -7.63
N LEU A 26 2.16 -12.73 -7.40
CA LEU A 26 2.21 -13.36 -6.08
C LEU A 26 2.87 -12.44 -5.03
N LEU A 27 4.06 -11.91 -5.34
CA LEU A 27 4.81 -11.07 -4.40
C LEU A 27 4.09 -9.75 -4.14
N ARG A 28 3.53 -9.11 -5.17
CA ARG A 28 2.72 -7.90 -5.01
C ARG A 28 1.54 -8.13 -4.06
N ASN A 29 0.78 -9.21 -4.28
CA ASN A 29 -0.36 -9.55 -3.43
C ASN A 29 0.08 -9.73 -1.97
N GLN A 30 1.11 -10.54 -1.72
CA GLN A 30 1.55 -10.81 -0.34
C GLN A 30 2.15 -9.58 0.36
N VAL A 31 2.86 -8.70 -0.36
CA VAL A 31 3.32 -7.41 0.18
C VAL A 31 2.14 -6.51 0.54
N THR A 32 1.14 -6.43 -0.33
CA THR A 32 -0.09 -5.67 -0.08
C THR A 32 -0.79 -6.16 1.18
N MET A 33 -0.98 -7.48 1.33
CA MET A 33 -1.59 -8.09 2.52
C MET A 33 -0.76 -7.86 3.79
N LEU A 34 0.57 -7.92 3.70
CA LEU A 34 1.44 -7.64 4.85
C LEU A 34 1.28 -6.20 5.35
N LEU A 35 1.29 -5.22 4.45
CA LEU A 35 1.16 -3.81 4.82
C LEU A 35 -0.26 -3.45 5.28
N GLN A 36 -1.28 -4.12 4.74
CA GLN A 36 -2.66 -3.94 5.18
C GLN A 36 -2.89 -4.45 6.60
N HIS A 37 -2.48 -5.69 6.89
CA HIS A 37 -2.79 -6.40 8.14
C HIS A 37 -1.65 -6.39 9.18
N GLY A 38 -0.46 -5.93 8.79
CA GLY A 38 0.73 -5.94 9.66
C GLY A 38 1.39 -7.31 9.81
N LYS A 39 0.71 -8.42 9.51
CA LYS A 39 1.22 -9.80 9.59
C LYS A 39 0.56 -10.73 8.58
N ILE A 40 1.31 -11.70 8.07
CA ILE A 40 0.82 -12.75 7.16
C ILE A 40 1.45 -14.10 7.48
N ARG A 41 0.67 -15.17 7.32
CA ARG A 41 1.17 -16.55 7.38
C ARG A 41 1.50 -17.02 5.95
N THR A 42 2.72 -17.50 5.74
CA THR A 42 3.21 -17.92 4.41
C THR A 42 4.36 -18.92 4.55
N THR A 43 4.91 -19.40 3.42
CA THR A 43 6.09 -20.29 3.46
C THR A 43 7.37 -19.47 3.58
N GLU A 44 8.41 -20.05 4.21
CA GLU A 44 9.70 -19.38 4.45
C GLU A 44 10.33 -18.83 3.17
N ALA A 45 10.26 -19.60 2.07
CA ALA A 45 10.80 -19.18 0.77
C ALA A 45 10.14 -17.90 0.24
N LYS A 46 8.81 -17.77 0.38
CA LYS A 46 8.05 -16.58 0.01
C LYS A 46 8.34 -15.42 0.96
N ALA A 47 8.35 -15.66 2.28
CA ALA A 47 8.64 -14.65 3.28
C ALA A 47 9.99 -13.96 3.04
N LYS A 48 11.05 -14.72 2.70
CA LYS A 48 12.38 -14.18 2.39
C LYS A 48 12.39 -13.24 1.17
N GLU A 49 11.55 -13.49 0.16
CA GLU A 49 11.41 -12.61 -1.01
C GLU A 49 10.54 -11.38 -0.71
N ILE A 50 9.44 -11.56 0.01
CA ILE A 50 8.51 -10.49 0.41
C ILE A 50 9.22 -9.48 1.31
N ARG A 51 10.00 -9.97 2.29
CA ARG A 51 10.77 -9.15 3.21
C ARG A 51 11.57 -8.06 2.50
N LYS A 52 12.34 -8.44 1.46
CA LYS A 52 13.18 -7.50 0.72
C LYS A 52 12.36 -6.36 0.07
N ILE A 53 11.19 -6.69 -0.47
CA ILE A 53 10.32 -5.71 -1.13
C ILE A 53 9.66 -4.81 -0.10
N ALA A 54 9.08 -5.39 0.95
CA ALA A 54 8.39 -4.64 2.00
C ALA A 54 9.34 -3.68 2.73
N GLU A 55 10.53 -4.14 3.10
CA GLU A 55 11.54 -3.30 3.77
C GLU A 55 12.00 -2.13 2.87
N GLY A 56 12.14 -2.34 1.56
CA GLY A 56 12.45 -1.27 0.62
C GLY A 56 11.35 -0.21 0.53
N LEU A 57 10.06 -0.61 0.57
CA LEU A 57 8.93 0.32 0.57
C LEU A 57 8.87 1.12 1.87
N ILE A 58 9.04 0.45 3.03
CA ILE A 58 9.04 1.09 4.34
C ILE A 58 10.22 2.07 4.46
N ALA A 59 11.43 1.69 4.06
CA ALA A 59 12.59 2.58 4.07
C ALA A 59 12.36 3.84 3.22
N SER A 60 11.75 3.69 2.03
CA SER A 60 11.39 4.83 1.18
C SER A 60 10.33 5.72 1.83
N ALA A 61 9.36 5.13 2.53
CA ALA A 61 8.34 5.88 3.26
C ALA A 61 8.93 6.65 4.45
N VAL A 62 9.81 6.01 5.23
CA VAL A 62 10.51 6.65 6.37
C VAL A 62 11.34 7.84 5.91
N LYS A 63 12.08 7.69 4.80
CA LYS A 63 12.92 8.76 4.25
C LYS A 63 12.11 9.99 3.81
N GLU A 64 10.94 9.77 3.21
CA GLU A 64 10.15 10.82 2.55
C GLU A 64 8.90 11.24 3.35
N LYS A 65 8.70 10.76 4.58
CA LYS A 65 7.48 10.97 5.36
C LYS A 65 7.13 12.45 5.57
N ASP A 66 8.12 13.29 5.81
CA ASP A 66 7.97 14.71 6.14
C ASP A 66 8.20 15.64 4.93
N ASN A 67 8.45 15.06 3.75
CA ASN A 67 8.80 15.83 2.55
C ASN A 67 7.56 16.26 1.76
N PHE A 68 6.73 17.12 2.37
CA PHE A 68 5.54 17.72 1.78
C PHE A 68 5.41 19.19 2.18
N GLU A 69 4.62 19.93 1.42
CA GLU A 69 4.23 21.30 1.70
C GLU A 69 2.73 21.37 2.00
N GLU A 70 2.34 22.20 2.97
CA GLU A 70 0.93 22.49 3.22
C GLU A 70 0.51 23.67 2.35
N VAL A 71 -0.44 23.43 1.45
CA VAL A 71 -0.95 24.43 0.52
C VAL A 71 -2.45 24.62 0.76
N THR A 72 -2.86 25.87 0.95
CA THR A 72 -4.27 26.24 1.03
C THR A 72 -4.84 26.37 -0.36
N ILE A 73 -5.87 25.62 -0.67
CA ILE A 73 -6.60 25.69 -1.94
C ILE A 73 -8.06 26.08 -1.70
N LYS A 74 -8.63 26.81 -2.65
CA LYS A 74 -10.09 27.08 -2.69
C LYS A 74 -10.78 25.88 -3.32
N ALA A 75 -11.49 25.11 -2.51
CA ALA A 75 -12.26 23.95 -2.96
C ALA A 75 -13.75 24.33 -3.10
N LYS A 76 -14.35 24.00 -4.24
CA LYS A 76 -15.80 24.13 -4.43
C LYS A 76 -16.51 22.93 -3.80
N ILE A 77 -17.18 23.17 -2.69
CA ILE A 77 -17.93 22.12 -1.97
C ILE A 77 -19.42 22.39 -2.16
N ALA A 78 -20.19 21.33 -2.48
CA ALA A 78 -21.64 21.46 -2.61
C ALA A 78 -22.25 21.86 -1.27
N LYS A 79 -22.97 22.97 -1.25
CA LYS A 79 -23.71 23.44 -0.08
C LYS A 79 -24.71 22.40 0.37
N LYS A 80 -24.75 22.11 1.68
CA LYS A 80 -25.65 21.15 2.28
C LYS A 80 -26.62 21.87 3.23
N ASP A 81 -27.87 21.41 3.25
CA ASP A 81 -28.87 21.84 4.21
C ASP A 81 -28.58 21.26 5.61
N ALA A 82 -29.34 21.70 6.62
CA ALA A 82 -29.32 21.18 7.97
C ALA A 82 -29.57 19.65 8.05
N GLU A 83 -30.26 19.09 7.05
CA GLU A 83 -30.52 17.65 6.89
C GLU A 83 -29.40 16.90 6.12
N GLY A 84 -28.33 17.59 5.70
CA GLY A 84 -27.21 16.99 4.96
C GLY A 84 -27.48 16.77 3.45
N LYS A 85 -28.62 17.23 2.92
CA LYS A 85 -28.96 17.18 1.49
C LYS A 85 -28.28 18.32 0.74
N ARG A 86 -27.95 18.10 -0.55
CA ARG A 86 -27.35 19.13 -1.39
C ARG A 86 -28.38 20.19 -1.76
N VAL A 87 -28.09 21.46 -1.47
CA VAL A 87 -28.92 22.61 -1.90
C VAL A 87 -28.88 22.72 -3.43
N LYS A 88 -30.06 22.85 -4.03
CA LYS A 88 -30.22 23.02 -5.48
C LYS A 88 -31.06 24.26 -5.74
N GLU A 89 -30.59 25.11 -6.65
CA GLU A 89 -31.33 26.26 -7.18
C GLU A 89 -31.81 25.96 -8.58
N VAL A 90 -32.93 26.57 -8.95
CA VAL A 90 -33.49 26.45 -10.31
C VAL A 90 -33.00 27.62 -11.12
N VAL A 91 -32.10 27.36 -12.09
CA VAL A 91 -31.60 28.34 -13.03
C VAL A 91 -32.06 27.88 -14.44
N ASP A 92 -32.76 28.74 -15.16
CA ASP A 92 -33.31 28.46 -16.51
C ASP A 92 -34.10 27.12 -16.57
N GLY A 93 -34.94 26.87 -15.56
CA GLY A 93 -35.73 25.63 -15.49
C GLY A 93 -34.99 24.36 -15.15
N LYS A 94 -33.65 24.40 -14.92
CA LYS A 94 -32.81 23.26 -14.53
C LYS A 94 -32.36 23.38 -13.08
N LYS A 95 -32.44 22.27 -12.35
CA LYS A 95 -31.94 22.20 -10.97
C LYS A 95 -30.39 22.10 -10.95
N VAL A 96 -29.73 23.16 -10.52
CA VAL A 96 -28.26 23.26 -10.41
C VAL A 96 -27.87 23.18 -8.94
N THR A 97 -26.80 22.43 -8.64
CA THR A 97 -26.27 22.34 -7.27
C THR A 97 -25.49 23.61 -6.96
N VAL A 98 -25.78 24.23 -5.81
CA VAL A 98 -25.05 25.39 -5.30
C VAL A 98 -23.73 24.94 -4.69
N TYR A 99 -22.63 25.63 -5.04
CA TYR A 99 -21.30 25.37 -4.49
C TYR A 99 -20.83 26.57 -3.68
N GLU A 100 -20.18 26.28 -2.56
CA GLU A 100 -19.47 27.28 -1.75
C GLU A 100 -17.96 27.10 -1.96
N GLU A 101 -17.21 28.20 -2.03
CA GLU A 101 -15.76 28.18 -2.01
C GLU A 101 -15.27 28.15 -0.57
N VAL A 102 -14.67 27.02 -0.17
CA VAL A 102 -14.12 26.83 1.15
C VAL A 102 -12.60 26.68 1.04
N GLU A 103 -11.86 27.40 1.84
CA GLU A 103 -10.41 27.23 1.94
C GLU A 103 -10.10 25.91 2.66
N LYS A 104 -9.36 25.05 1.96
CA LYS A 104 -8.93 23.76 2.48
C LYS A 104 -7.43 23.62 2.39
N THR A 105 -6.79 23.36 3.52
CA THR A 105 -5.37 23.02 3.55
C THR A 105 -5.17 21.57 3.13
N ILE A 106 -4.33 21.35 2.13
CA ILE A 106 -3.96 20.03 1.64
C ILE A 106 -2.44 19.85 1.72
N LYS A 107 -2.01 18.60 1.94
CA LYS A 107 -0.59 18.22 1.87
C LYS A 107 -0.23 17.93 0.44
N LYS A 108 0.66 18.73 -0.13
CA LYS A 108 1.20 18.58 -1.48
C LYS A 108 2.55 17.88 -1.40
N ASP A 109 2.66 16.71 -2.01
CA ASP A 109 3.92 15.97 -2.05
C ASP A 109 4.97 16.72 -2.87
N ASN A 110 6.18 16.89 -2.32
CA ASN A 110 7.34 17.34 -3.04
C ASN A 110 7.79 16.31 -4.10
N PRO A 111 8.58 16.69 -5.12
CA PRO A 111 8.92 15.80 -6.25
C PRO A 111 9.50 14.43 -5.84
N SER A 112 10.36 14.36 -4.82
CA SER A 112 10.95 13.09 -4.36
C SER A 112 9.93 12.21 -3.64
N ARG A 113 9.07 12.79 -2.79
CA ARG A 113 7.97 12.06 -2.15
C ARG A 113 6.96 11.56 -3.16
N LEU A 114 6.60 12.38 -4.14
CA LEU A 114 5.75 11.98 -5.26
C LEU A 114 6.35 10.83 -6.05
N HIS A 115 7.68 10.85 -6.30
CA HIS A 115 8.38 9.74 -6.94
C HIS A 115 8.28 8.46 -6.09
N ALA A 116 8.55 8.54 -4.79
CA ALA A 116 8.41 7.40 -3.88
C ALA A 116 6.97 6.84 -3.89
N ARG A 117 5.94 7.69 -3.80
CA ARG A 117 4.52 7.30 -3.92
C ARG A 117 4.25 6.52 -5.21
N ARG A 118 4.74 7.02 -6.35
CA ARG A 118 4.59 6.34 -7.65
C ARG A 118 5.30 4.98 -7.70
N GLN A 119 6.46 4.83 -7.06
CA GLN A 119 7.15 3.54 -6.96
C GLN A 119 6.38 2.54 -6.08
N MET A 120 5.80 3.00 -4.96
CA MET A 120 4.94 2.17 -4.10
C MET A 120 3.71 1.66 -4.85
N LEU A 121 3.04 2.52 -5.61
CA LEU A 121 1.87 2.16 -6.43
C LEU A 121 2.19 1.12 -7.53
N LYS A 122 3.44 1.05 -8.02
CA LYS A 122 3.86 -0.02 -8.95
C LYS A 122 3.88 -1.40 -8.30
N VAL A 123 4.04 -1.46 -6.98
CA VAL A 123 4.13 -2.70 -6.21
C VAL A 123 2.80 -3.04 -5.54
N LEU A 124 2.14 -2.08 -4.90
CA LEU A 124 0.92 -2.31 -4.15
C LEU A 124 -0.29 -2.45 -5.07
N TYR A 125 -1.27 -3.24 -4.63
CA TYR A 125 -2.59 -3.30 -5.24
C TYR A 125 -3.55 -2.38 -4.49
N PRO A 126 -4.58 -1.84 -5.16
CA PRO A 126 -5.68 -1.16 -4.48
C PRO A 126 -6.40 -2.15 -3.56
N VAL A 127 -6.76 -1.70 -2.39
CA VAL A 127 -7.45 -2.50 -1.37
C VAL A 127 -8.77 -1.83 -1.02
N THR A 128 -9.82 -2.65 -0.93
CA THR A 128 -11.13 -2.21 -0.49
C THR A 128 -11.55 -3.00 0.73
N GLU A 129 -12.00 -2.32 1.76
CA GLU A 129 -12.60 -2.94 2.94
C GLU A 129 -14.11 -3.02 2.75
N VAL A 130 -14.61 -4.25 2.79
CA VAL A 130 -16.04 -4.54 2.70
C VAL A 130 -16.58 -4.82 4.10
N PRO A 131 -17.63 -4.14 4.56
CA PRO A 131 -18.21 -4.40 5.87
C PRO A 131 -18.74 -5.83 5.97
N THR A 132 -18.58 -6.45 7.13
CA THR A 132 -19.04 -7.83 7.41
C THR A 132 -20.56 -7.95 7.43
N ALA A 133 -21.28 -6.89 7.80
CA ALA A 133 -22.73 -6.86 7.78
C ALA A 133 -23.30 -7.06 6.37
N ALA A 134 -24.33 -7.90 6.25
CA ALA A 134 -24.93 -8.26 4.96
C ALA A 134 -25.55 -7.08 4.22
N ALA A 135 -26.20 -6.16 4.96
CA ALA A 135 -26.88 -5.00 4.38
C ALA A 135 -25.90 -3.88 4.01
N GLY A 136 -26.04 -3.35 2.79
CA GLY A 136 -25.31 -2.13 2.38
C GLY A 136 -23.85 -2.33 2.00
N LYS A 137 -23.37 -3.55 1.72
CA LYS A 137 -21.98 -3.84 1.35
C LYS A 137 -21.43 -2.92 0.26
N LYS A 138 -22.14 -2.76 -0.86
CA LYS A 138 -21.70 -1.90 -1.97
C LYS A 138 -21.60 -0.42 -1.58
N LYS A 139 -22.55 0.08 -0.79
CA LYS A 139 -22.60 1.48 -0.37
C LYS A 139 -21.54 1.83 0.68
N ASN A 140 -21.21 0.85 1.53
CA ASN A 140 -20.31 1.05 2.67
C ASN A 140 -18.89 0.48 2.41
N THR A 141 -18.59 0.05 1.19
CA THR A 141 -17.23 -0.34 0.80
C THR A 141 -16.32 0.89 0.82
N LYS A 142 -15.23 0.83 1.58
CA LYS A 142 -14.22 1.89 1.67
C LYS A 142 -12.97 1.48 0.91
N GLU A 143 -12.43 2.38 0.11
CA GLU A 143 -11.12 2.23 -0.49
C GLU A 143 -10.05 2.60 0.53
N VAL A 144 -9.03 1.75 0.69
CA VAL A 144 -7.92 1.95 1.62
C VAL A 144 -6.69 2.33 0.82
N ASP A 145 -6.21 3.56 0.99
CA ASP A 145 -4.94 4.00 0.43
C ASP A 145 -3.78 3.49 1.30
N LEU A 146 -3.19 2.35 0.87
CA LEU A 146 -2.05 1.77 1.56
C LEU A 146 -0.78 2.63 1.47
N VAL A 147 -0.66 3.47 0.45
CA VAL A 147 0.49 4.36 0.32
C VAL A 147 0.39 5.48 1.34
N ASP A 148 -0.81 6.03 1.52
CA ASP A 148 -1.04 7.01 2.58
C ASP A 148 -0.83 6.40 3.96
N LYS A 149 -1.32 5.18 4.20
CA LYS A 149 -1.06 4.41 5.42
C LYS A 149 0.44 4.20 5.68
N LEU A 150 1.23 3.95 4.64
CA LEU A 150 2.69 3.85 4.76
C LEU A 150 3.33 5.15 5.27
N PHE A 151 2.90 6.31 4.76
CA PHE A 151 3.46 7.60 5.16
C PHE A 151 2.94 8.09 6.52
N THR A 152 1.66 7.85 6.84
CA THR A 152 1.00 8.42 8.03
C THR A 152 1.07 7.53 9.26
N GLU A 153 1.01 6.21 9.09
CA GLU A 153 0.96 5.27 10.22
C GLU A 153 2.26 4.47 10.37
N ILE A 154 2.78 3.89 9.27
CA ILE A 154 3.91 2.95 9.34
C ILE A 154 5.23 3.71 9.44
N ALA A 155 5.48 4.71 8.59
CA ALA A 155 6.74 5.43 8.57
C ALA A 155 7.07 6.14 9.90
N PRO A 156 6.13 6.78 10.62
CA PRO A 156 6.43 7.37 11.93
C PRO A 156 6.87 6.35 12.98
N LYS A 157 6.31 5.13 12.97
CA LYS A 157 6.69 4.06 13.92
C LYS A 157 8.15 3.62 13.76
N TYR A 158 8.70 3.79 12.57
CA TYR A 158 10.06 3.34 12.23
C TYR A 158 11.03 4.49 11.98
N ALA A 159 10.70 5.71 12.43
CA ALA A 159 11.53 6.89 12.21
C ALA A 159 12.96 6.72 12.71
N ASP A 160 13.13 6.11 13.89
CA ASP A 160 14.42 5.92 14.56
C ASP A 160 15.11 4.60 14.18
N ARG A 161 14.52 3.83 13.23
CA ARG A 161 15.00 2.49 12.89
C ARG A 161 15.60 2.44 11.49
N ASN A 162 16.86 2.03 11.40
CA ASN A 162 17.60 1.94 10.14
C ASN A 162 17.54 0.54 9.50
N GLY A 163 16.33 -0.05 9.36
CA GLY A 163 16.15 -1.36 8.75
C GLY A 163 15.60 -2.43 9.70
N GLY A 164 15.44 -3.66 9.20
CA GLY A 164 14.88 -4.76 9.97
C GLY A 164 13.43 -4.49 10.42
N TYR A 165 12.63 -3.90 9.55
CA TYR A 165 11.23 -3.56 9.84
C TYR A 165 10.32 -4.76 9.92
N THR A 166 10.80 -5.93 9.49
CA THR A 166 10.03 -7.18 9.45
C THR A 166 10.72 -8.30 10.23
N ARG A 167 9.93 -9.15 10.84
CA ARG A 167 10.39 -10.34 11.56
C ARG A 167 9.73 -11.58 10.97
N ILE A 168 10.52 -12.67 10.84
CA ILE A 168 10.04 -13.98 10.41
C ILE A 168 10.05 -14.92 11.62
N VAL A 169 8.88 -15.38 12.03
CA VAL A 169 8.71 -16.36 13.12
C VAL A 169 8.38 -17.72 12.50
N LYS A 170 9.15 -18.75 12.77
CA LYS A 170 8.89 -20.11 12.28
C LYS A 170 7.76 -20.74 13.07
N ILE A 171 6.74 -21.25 12.37
CA ILE A 171 5.59 -21.93 12.97
C ILE A 171 5.84 -23.44 13.00
N GLY A 172 6.30 -24.02 11.89
CA GLY A 172 6.53 -25.45 11.76
C GLY A 172 6.30 -25.96 10.35
N GLN A 173 6.34 -27.26 10.18
CA GLN A 173 6.06 -27.91 8.90
C GLN A 173 4.55 -28.06 8.71
N ARG A 174 4.07 -27.73 7.51
CA ARG A 174 2.67 -27.90 7.12
C ARG A 174 2.37 -29.40 6.89
N LYS A 175 1.26 -29.90 7.46
CA LYS A 175 0.92 -31.32 7.43
C LYS A 175 0.72 -31.89 6.00
N GLY A 176 0.27 -31.07 5.04
CA GLY A 176 -0.06 -31.54 3.70
C GLY A 176 1.16 -31.78 2.81
N ASP A 177 2.15 -30.90 2.83
CA ASP A 177 3.29 -30.91 1.89
C ASP A 177 4.67 -30.71 2.56
N GLY A 178 4.73 -30.71 3.89
CA GLY A 178 5.97 -30.53 4.64
C GLY A 178 6.63 -29.17 4.48
N ALA A 179 6.00 -28.21 3.80
CA ALA A 179 6.57 -26.88 3.61
C ALA A 179 6.69 -26.14 4.95
N LEU A 180 7.83 -25.51 5.18
CA LEU A 180 8.05 -24.74 6.41
C LEU A 180 7.20 -23.46 6.37
N GLU A 181 6.22 -23.38 7.27
CA GLU A 181 5.36 -22.21 7.45
C GLU A 181 5.96 -21.22 8.44
N VAL A 182 5.79 -19.98 8.13
CA VAL A 182 6.27 -18.86 8.94
C VAL A 182 5.22 -17.76 9.04
N LEU A 183 5.23 -17.04 10.14
CA LEU A 183 4.58 -15.76 10.31
C LEU A 183 5.58 -14.66 9.94
N LEU A 184 5.26 -13.86 8.95
CA LEU A 184 5.97 -12.64 8.63
C LEU A 184 5.19 -11.47 9.19
N GLU A 185 5.80 -10.67 10.04
CA GLU A 185 5.15 -9.55 10.72
C GLU A 185 5.99 -8.28 10.67
N LEU A 186 5.33 -7.14 10.80
CA LEU A 186 5.95 -5.84 11.05
C LEU A 186 6.29 -5.76 12.55
N VAL A 187 7.49 -5.25 12.87
CA VAL A 187 8.03 -5.24 14.27
C VAL A 187 7.52 -4.03 15.03
#